data_84bfecce4834391f7f94548d58cadaa3
#
_entry.id   84bfecce4834391f7f94548d58cadaa3
#
_cell.length_a   1.000
_cell.length_b   1.000
_cell.length_c   1.000
_cell.angle_alpha   90.00
_cell.angle_beta   90.00
_cell.angle_gamma   90.00
#
_symmetry.space_group_name_H-M   'P 1'
#
loop_
_entity.id
_entity.type
_entity.pdbx_description
1 polymer ?
#
loop_
_entity_poly.entity_id
_entity_poly.type
_entity_poly.pdbx_seq_one_letter_code
_entity_poly.pdbx_strand_id
1 'polypeptide(L)'
;MKEETIEILFQYRQAFASDDEPLGAIKGHEVDIILNVERPYPLLLRGPAYPASPRAREALESNINELMKLGVLRNVGHTVEVEVTTPVIITWHNDKSRMVGDFRALNTYNIPDRYPIPRIHETLTQLSKERFITSMDSLKGFHQNVLTPHSRKLLRIIAHCGIYEDLRMPFGITNAPSHYQRIMNTIFPHKLSEGG
;
A
#
# COMPACT_ATOMS: atom_id res chain seq x y z
N MET A 1 -12.96 -19.66 -27.82
CA MET A 1 -11.86 -19.35 -26.86
C MET A 1 -11.44 -17.86 -26.86
N LYS A 2 -10.99 -17.26 -27.98
CA LYS A 2 -10.58 -15.86 -28.02
C LYS A 2 -11.76 -14.88 -27.84
N GLU A 3 -12.89 -15.14 -28.48
CA GLU A 3 -14.10 -14.32 -28.35
C GLU A 3 -14.74 -14.43 -26.98
N GLU A 4 -14.88 -15.63 -26.44
CA GLU A 4 -15.38 -15.87 -25.08
C GLU A 4 -14.53 -15.17 -24.01
N THR A 5 -13.20 -15.18 -24.18
CA THR A 5 -12.30 -14.46 -23.26
C THR A 5 -12.52 -12.96 -23.31
N ILE A 6 -12.72 -12.39 -24.50
CA ILE A 6 -13.00 -10.96 -24.68
C ILE A 6 -14.35 -10.60 -24.04
N GLU A 7 -15.35 -11.44 -24.20
CA GLU A 7 -16.68 -11.24 -23.62
C GLU A 7 -16.64 -11.24 -22.08
N ILE A 8 -15.90 -12.19 -21.47
CA ILE A 8 -15.67 -12.22 -20.02
C ILE A 8 -14.95 -10.97 -19.56
N LEU A 9 -13.87 -10.56 -20.21
CA LEU A 9 -13.13 -9.34 -19.84
C LEU A 9 -14.01 -8.09 -19.95
N PHE A 10 -14.87 -8.02 -20.96
CA PHE A 10 -15.81 -6.91 -21.12
C PHE A 10 -16.90 -6.91 -20.04
N GLN A 11 -17.42 -8.07 -19.67
CA GLN A 11 -18.39 -8.21 -18.59
C GLN A 11 -17.83 -7.72 -17.24
N TYR A 12 -16.56 -8.01 -16.97
CA TYR A 12 -15.88 -7.64 -15.73
C TYR A 12 -14.96 -6.41 -15.88
N ARG A 13 -15.17 -5.57 -16.91
CA ARG A 13 -14.30 -4.42 -17.21
C ARG A 13 -14.14 -3.44 -16.03
N GLN A 14 -15.11 -3.39 -15.10
CA GLN A 14 -15.04 -2.55 -13.90
C GLN A 14 -13.98 -3.02 -12.88
N ALA A 15 -13.48 -4.25 -13.02
CA ALA A 15 -12.37 -4.74 -12.20
C ALA A 15 -10.99 -4.23 -12.69
N PHE A 16 -10.94 -3.64 -13.88
CA PHE A 16 -9.71 -3.10 -14.45
C PHE A 16 -9.64 -1.59 -14.25
N ALA A 17 -8.43 -1.09 -13.99
CA ALA A 17 -8.21 0.35 -13.88
C ALA A 17 -8.59 1.08 -15.18
N SER A 18 -9.20 2.23 -15.05
CA SER A 18 -9.55 3.14 -16.14
C SER A 18 -8.99 4.53 -15.88
N ASP A 19 -9.04 5.41 -16.87
CA ASP A 19 -8.62 6.80 -16.73
C ASP A 19 -9.49 7.55 -15.71
N ASP A 20 -10.78 7.19 -15.59
CA ASP A 20 -11.73 7.80 -14.65
C ASP A 20 -11.57 7.24 -13.22
N GLU A 21 -11.22 5.96 -13.09
CA GLU A 21 -10.96 5.29 -11.82
C GLU A 21 -9.58 4.60 -11.84
N PRO A 22 -8.51 5.39 -11.75
CA PRO A 22 -7.15 4.85 -11.87
C PRO A 22 -6.69 4.04 -10.66
N LEU A 23 -7.39 4.15 -9.53
CA LEU A 23 -7.08 3.40 -8.31
C LEU A 23 -8.35 2.98 -7.60
N GLY A 24 -8.67 1.70 -7.65
CA GLY A 24 -9.76 1.09 -6.91
C GLY A 24 -9.53 1.06 -5.40
N ALA A 25 -10.54 0.56 -4.67
CA ALA A 25 -10.45 0.26 -3.25
C ALA A 25 -11.04 -1.11 -2.98
N ILE A 26 -10.36 -1.91 -2.18
CA ILE A 26 -10.92 -3.16 -1.67
C ILE A 26 -11.98 -2.81 -0.63
N LYS A 27 -13.23 -3.12 -0.94
CA LYS A 27 -14.39 -2.79 -0.10
C LYS A 27 -14.54 -3.79 1.04
N GLY A 28 -14.99 -3.31 2.21
CA GLY A 28 -15.29 -4.17 3.37
C GLY A 28 -14.07 -4.63 4.17
N HIS A 29 -12.87 -4.19 3.81
CA HIS A 29 -11.63 -4.52 4.51
C HIS A 29 -10.85 -3.24 4.82
N GLU A 30 -10.91 -2.78 6.06
CA GLU A 30 -10.02 -1.74 6.55
C GLU A 30 -8.84 -2.37 7.28
N VAL A 31 -7.66 -1.80 7.05
CA VAL A 31 -6.43 -2.29 7.69
C VAL A 31 -6.14 -1.49 8.93
N ASP A 32 -5.88 -2.17 10.02
CA ASP A 32 -5.45 -1.57 11.28
C ASP A 32 -3.96 -1.86 11.55
N ILE A 33 -3.26 -0.81 11.99
CA ILE A 33 -1.86 -0.88 12.42
C ILE A 33 -1.86 -0.85 13.96
N ILE A 34 -1.31 -1.89 14.55
CA ILE A 34 -1.28 -2.05 16.00
C ILE A 34 0.17 -1.93 16.47
N LEU A 35 0.41 -1.00 17.37
CA LEU A 35 1.72 -0.80 17.98
C LEU A 35 1.78 -1.50 19.34
N ASN A 36 2.97 -1.96 19.73
CA ASN A 36 3.25 -2.54 21.05
C ASN A 36 3.58 -1.48 22.11
N VAL A 37 3.24 -0.23 21.84
CA VAL A 37 3.44 0.93 22.74
C VAL A 37 2.16 1.73 22.82
N GLU A 38 1.91 2.29 24.01
CA GLU A 38 0.77 3.15 24.29
C GLU A 38 1.20 4.64 24.30
N ARG A 39 0.20 5.52 24.31
CA ARG A 39 0.42 6.96 24.47
C ARG A 39 0.94 7.30 25.90
N PRO A 40 1.84 8.27 26.04
CA PRO A 40 2.44 9.07 24.96
C PRO A 40 3.45 8.27 24.13
N TYR A 41 3.37 8.40 22.80
CA TYR A 41 4.27 7.65 21.90
C TYR A 41 5.73 8.07 22.06
N PRO A 42 6.68 7.12 21.87
CA PRO A 42 8.10 7.39 21.91
C PRO A 42 8.52 8.51 20.92
N LEU A 43 9.44 9.37 21.33
CA LEU A 43 9.95 10.47 20.49
C LEU A 43 10.54 9.98 19.17
N LEU A 44 11.02 8.75 19.11
CA LEU A 44 11.52 8.13 17.88
C LEU A 44 10.46 8.10 16.76
N LEU A 45 9.17 8.09 17.11
CA LEU A 45 8.06 8.12 16.14
C LEU A 45 7.72 9.54 15.63
N ARG A 46 8.45 10.57 16.09
CA ARG A 46 8.31 11.97 15.65
C ARG A 46 9.50 12.37 14.78
N GLY A 47 9.69 11.66 13.66
CA GLY A 47 10.77 11.95 12.74
C GLY A 47 10.61 13.35 12.10
N PRO A 48 11.68 14.18 12.06
CA PRO A 48 11.65 15.43 11.31
C PRO A 48 11.75 15.16 9.80
N ALA A 49 11.32 16.13 8.99
CA ALA A 49 11.50 16.05 7.54
C ALA A 49 13.00 15.97 7.19
N TYR A 50 13.36 15.09 6.28
CA TYR A 50 14.74 15.00 5.81
C TYR A 50 15.13 16.20 4.93
N PRO A 51 16.39 16.67 5.00
CA PRO A 51 16.92 17.62 4.04
C PRO A 51 16.82 17.07 2.62
N ALA A 52 16.38 17.90 1.68
CA ALA A 52 16.21 17.50 0.30
C ALA A 52 16.83 18.56 -0.64
N SER A 53 17.53 18.10 -1.68
CA SER A 53 18.02 18.96 -2.76
C SER A 53 16.85 19.59 -3.53
N PRO A 54 17.05 20.71 -4.25
CA PRO A 54 15.98 21.32 -5.05
C PRO A 54 15.26 20.32 -5.98
N ARG A 55 16.00 19.51 -6.71
CA ARG A 55 15.43 18.44 -7.57
C ARG A 55 14.60 17.43 -6.80
N ALA A 56 15.05 17.05 -5.59
CA ALA A 56 14.30 16.11 -4.75
C ALA A 56 13.03 16.75 -4.18
N ARG A 57 13.03 18.06 -3.87
CA ARG A 57 11.84 18.77 -3.40
C ARG A 57 10.76 18.83 -4.50
N GLU A 58 11.12 19.20 -5.71
CA GLU A 58 10.19 19.21 -6.86
C GLU A 58 9.58 17.82 -7.09
N ALA A 59 10.43 16.78 -7.03
CA ALA A 59 9.97 15.41 -7.18
C ALA A 59 9.04 14.97 -6.02
N LEU A 60 9.32 15.36 -4.78
CA LEU A 60 8.45 15.11 -3.63
C LEU A 60 7.08 15.77 -3.82
N GLU A 61 7.06 17.05 -4.19
CA GLU A 61 5.79 17.78 -4.41
C GLU A 61 4.98 17.14 -5.55
N SER A 62 5.62 16.75 -6.63
CA SER A 62 4.97 16.06 -7.75
C SER A 62 4.34 14.73 -7.32
N ASN A 63 5.10 13.89 -6.59
CA ASN A 63 4.60 12.60 -6.09
C ASN A 63 3.47 12.78 -5.07
N ILE A 64 3.57 13.74 -4.15
CA ILE A 64 2.53 14.04 -3.17
C ILE A 64 1.24 14.49 -3.87
N ASN A 65 1.35 15.39 -4.86
CA ASN A 65 0.20 15.87 -5.62
C ASN A 65 -0.48 14.73 -6.40
N GLU A 66 0.29 13.82 -7.00
CA GLU A 66 -0.26 12.63 -7.65
C GLU A 66 -1.02 11.76 -6.64
N LEU A 67 -0.42 11.45 -5.49
CA LEU A 67 -1.04 10.61 -4.47
C LEU A 67 -2.28 11.27 -3.83
N MET A 68 -2.30 12.60 -3.71
CA MET A 68 -3.50 13.32 -3.28
C MET A 68 -4.62 13.24 -4.32
N LYS A 69 -4.31 13.39 -5.60
CA LYS A 69 -5.30 13.22 -6.69
C LYS A 69 -5.88 11.81 -6.72
N LEU A 70 -5.08 10.79 -6.41
CA LEU A 70 -5.51 9.40 -6.31
C LEU A 70 -6.26 9.08 -5.01
N GLY A 71 -6.43 10.03 -4.09
CA GLY A 71 -7.06 9.77 -2.79
C GLY A 71 -6.25 8.83 -1.89
N VAL A 72 -4.94 8.77 -2.09
CA VAL A 72 -4.01 8.00 -1.23
C VAL A 72 -3.53 8.84 -0.07
N LEU A 73 -3.25 10.12 -0.30
CA LEU A 73 -2.80 11.08 0.70
C LEU A 73 -3.84 12.19 0.94
N ARG A 74 -3.84 12.72 2.15
CA ARG A 74 -4.58 13.92 2.52
C ARG A 74 -3.68 14.87 3.30
N ASN A 75 -3.73 16.17 3.00
CA ASN A 75 -3.04 17.19 3.80
C ASN A 75 -3.70 17.30 5.18
N VAL A 76 -2.90 17.29 6.24
CA VAL A 76 -3.39 17.33 7.62
C VAL A 76 -3.71 18.76 8.08
N GLY A 77 -3.14 19.78 7.41
CA GLY A 77 -3.24 21.18 7.84
C GLY A 77 -2.34 21.49 9.04
N HIS A 78 -2.39 22.75 9.48
CA HIS A 78 -1.52 23.25 10.55
C HIS A 78 -2.13 23.19 11.96
N THR A 79 -3.42 22.88 12.07
CA THR A 79 -4.17 22.97 13.34
C THR A 79 -4.33 21.63 14.05
N VAL A 80 -3.85 20.55 13.48
CA VAL A 80 -3.99 19.19 14.03
C VAL A 80 -2.75 18.84 14.83
N GLU A 81 -2.96 18.39 16.07
CA GLU A 81 -1.88 17.81 16.86
C GLU A 81 -1.37 16.52 16.21
N VAL A 82 -0.05 16.44 16.01
CA VAL A 82 0.59 15.33 15.33
C VAL A 82 1.53 14.64 16.30
N GLU A 83 1.19 13.41 16.67
CA GLU A 83 1.96 12.60 17.63
C GLU A 83 3.01 11.72 16.94
N VAL A 84 2.74 11.33 15.69
CA VAL A 84 3.61 10.44 14.89
C VAL A 84 3.86 11.08 13.54
N THR A 85 5.11 11.10 13.11
CA THR A 85 5.52 11.58 11.78
C THR A 85 6.63 10.71 11.22
N THR A 86 6.47 10.28 9.99
CA THR A 86 7.45 9.50 9.24
C THR A 86 8.08 10.37 8.16
N PRO A 87 9.40 10.57 8.16
CA PRO A 87 10.05 11.30 7.08
C PRO A 87 9.99 10.54 5.77
N VAL A 88 9.99 11.30 4.65
CA VAL A 88 9.98 10.73 3.31
C VAL A 88 11.27 11.04 2.56
N ILE A 89 11.65 10.14 1.67
CA ILE A 89 12.76 10.30 0.74
C ILE A 89 12.28 10.08 -0.69
N ILE A 90 13.04 10.61 -1.66
CA ILE A 90 12.89 10.28 -3.07
C ILE A 90 13.97 9.28 -3.47
N THR A 91 13.54 8.21 -4.11
CA THR A 91 14.40 7.27 -4.82
C THR A 91 14.20 7.42 -6.33
N TRP A 92 15.24 7.14 -7.09
CA TRP A 92 15.22 7.26 -8.55
C TRP A 92 15.49 5.90 -9.18
N HIS A 93 14.66 5.54 -10.15
CA HIS A 93 14.86 4.35 -10.95
C HIS A 93 14.50 4.67 -12.41
N ASN A 94 15.46 4.54 -13.35
CA ASN A 94 15.28 4.88 -14.76
C ASN A 94 14.60 6.26 -14.95
N ASP A 95 15.14 7.30 -14.31
CA ASP A 95 14.65 8.69 -14.30
C ASP A 95 13.25 8.91 -13.72
N LYS A 96 12.60 7.85 -13.24
CA LYS A 96 11.33 7.97 -12.54
C LYS A 96 11.58 8.13 -11.03
N SER A 97 11.00 9.18 -10.47
CA SER A 97 11.04 9.40 -9.01
C SER A 97 9.98 8.58 -8.31
N ARG A 98 10.32 8.07 -7.13
CA ARG A 98 9.36 7.41 -6.21
C ARG A 98 9.55 7.96 -4.81
N MET A 99 8.48 8.43 -4.23
CA MET A 99 8.46 8.78 -2.81
C MET A 99 8.35 7.53 -1.95
N VAL A 100 9.18 7.44 -0.92
CA VAL A 100 9.20 6.33 0.03
C VAL A 100 9.19 6.89 1.44
N GLY A 101 8.27 6.42 2.29
CA GLY A 101 8.26 6.72 3.72
C GLY A 101 9.30 5.89 4.47
N ASP A 102 10.05 6.51 5.35
CA ASP A 102 10.99 5.81 6.22
C ASP A 102 10.29 5.26 7.47
N PHE A 103 9.54 4.20 7.30
CA PHE A 103 8.78 3.57 8.37
C PHE A 103 9.60 2.69 9.32
N ARG A 104 10.94 2.72 9.26
CA ARG A 104 11.78 1.87 10.11
C ARG A 104 11.49 2.07 11.60
N ALA A 105 11.35 3.32 12.05
CA ALA A 105 11.00 3.62 13.43
C ALA A 105 9.63 3.04 13.81
N LEU A 106 8.61 3.24 12.97
CA LEU A 106 7.27 2.69 13.20
C LEU A 106 7.28 1.16 13.21
N ASN A 107 7.98 0.55 12.27
CA ASN A 107 8.08 -0.90 12.15
C ASN A 107 8.72 -1.56 13.39
N THR A 108 9.57 -0.84 14.14
CA THR A 108 10.14 -1.33 15.42
C THR A 108 9.06 -1.57 16.46
N TYR A 109 8.00 -0.77 16.45
CA TYR A 109 6.89 -0.87 17.40
C TYR A 109 5.66 -1.55 16.82
N ASN A 110 5.64 -1.85 15.53
CA ASN A 110 4.52 -2.51 14.89
C ASN A 110 4.47 -3.99 15.31
N ILE A 111 3.30 -4.44 15.80
CA ILE A 111 3.10 -5.85 16.14
C ILE A 111 3.10 -6.68 14.86
N PRO A 112 4.03 -7.65 14.70
CA PRO A 112 4.14 -8.41 13.47
C PRO A 112 2.91 -9.26 13.18
N ASP A 113 2.34 -9.11 12.00
CA ASP A 113 1.33 -10.02 11.48
C ASP A 113 2.01 -11.24 10.86
N ARG A 114 1.73 -12.41 11.42
CA ARG A 114 2.32 -13.70 10.99
C ARG A 114 1.43 -14.44 9.99
N TYR A 115 0.61 -13.73 9.22
CA TYR A 115 -0.19 -14.39 8.20
C TYR A 115 0.72 -15.08 7.17
N PRO A 116 0.47 -16.36 6.85
CA PRO A 116 1.34 -17.13 5.97
C PRO A 116 1.31 -16.56 4.54
N ILE A 117 2.49 -16.28 4.00
CA ILE A 117 2.66 -15.90 2.60
C ILE A 117 3.15 -17.16 1.86
N PRO A 118 2.52 -17.54 0.73
CA PRO A 118 2.93 -18.71 -0.04
C PRO A 118 4.39 -18.63 -0.47
N ARG A 119 5.10 -19.74 -0.36
CA ARG A 119 6.49 -19.83 -0.83
C ARG A 119 6.51 -19.93 -2.36
N ILE A 120 7.39 -19.17 -2.98
CA ILE A 120 7.54 -19.15 -4.45
C ILE A 120 7.70 -20.57 -5.02
N HIS A 121 8.52 -21.39 -4.38
CA HIS A 121 8.77 -22.76 -4.84
C HIS A 121 7.51 -23.65 -4.81
N GLU A 122 6.71 -23.54 -3.76
CA GLU A 122 5.44 -24.27 -3.63
C GLU A 122 4.44 -23.83 -4.72
N THR A 123 4.32 -22.51 -4.95
CA THR A 123 3.48 -21.95 -5.99
C THR A 123 3.93 -22.42 -7.38
N LEU A 124 5.21 -22.39 -7.69
CA LEU A 124 5.74 -22.88 -8.98
C LEU A 124 5.49 -24.38 -9.18
N THR A 125 5.61 -25.19 -8.12
CA THR A 125 5.31 -26.62 -8.18
C THR A 125 3.84 -26.89 -8.48
N GLN A 126 2.93 -26.09 -7.94
CA GLN A 126 1.50 -26.19 -8.26
C GLN A 126 1.23 -25.77 -9.71
N LEU A 127 1.77 -24.62 -10.14
CA LEU A 127 1.59 -24.09 -11.50
C LEU A 127 2.15 -25.04 -12.57
N SER A 128 3.18 -25.84 -12.28
CA SER A 128 3.77 -26.79 -13.23
C SER A 128 2.79 -27.90 -13.68
N LYS A 129 1.70 -28.11 -12.95
CA LYS A 129 0.66 -29.09 -13.27
C LYS A 129 -0.45 -28.51 -14.15
N GLU A 130 -0.50 -27.18 -14.29
CA GLU A 130 -1.58 -26.49 -15.00
C GLU A 130 -1.26 -26.36 -16.49
N ARG A 131 -2.27 -26.57 -17.30
CA ARG A 131 -2.17 -26.45 -18.78
C ARG A 131 -2.31 -24.99 -19.24
N PHE A 132 -3.08 -24.20 -18.52
CA PHE A 132 -3.35 -22.79 -18.84
C PHE A 132 -3.09 -21.94 -17.61
N ILE A 133 -2.30 -20.88 -17.78
CA ILE A 133 -1.93 -19.96 -16.71
C ILE A 133 -2.27 -18.54 -17.18
N THR A 134 -2.99 -17.80 -16.34
CA THR A 134 -3.25 -16.37 -16.55
C THR A 134 -2.55 -15.60 -15.42
N SER A 135 -1.78 -14.57 -15.79
CA SER A 135 -1.15 -13.65 -14.84
C SER A 135 -1.83 -12.29 -14.91
N MET A 136 -2.19 -11.74 -13.75
CA MET A 136 -2.72 -10.40 -13.61
C MET A 136 -1.93 -9.66 -12.55
N ASP A 137 -1.64 -8.36 -12.79
CA ASP A 137 -0.96 -7.50 -11.83
C ASP A 137 -1.94 -6.51 -11.21
N SER A 138 -1.86 -6.38 -9.89
CA SER A 138 -2.67 -5.42 -9.15
C SER A 138 -2.04 -4.04 -9.22
N LEU A 139 -2.70 -3.09 -9.87
CA LEU A 139 -2.23 -1.72 -9.93
C LEU A 139 -2.15 -1.11 -8.52
N LYS A 140 -0.92 -0.74 -8.10
CA LYS A 140 -0.64 -0.16 -6.76
C LYS A 140 -1.32 -0.97 -5.63
N GLY A 141 -1.19 -2.31 -5.63
CA GLY A 141 -1.98 -3.24 -4.81
C GLY A 141 -2.10 -2.86 -3.32
N PHE A 142 -1.02 -2.38 -2.68
CA PHE A 142 -1.09 -1.94 -1.28
C PHE A 142 -1.99 -0.71 -1.11
N HIS A 143 -1.95 0.25 -2.03
CA HIS A 143 -2.82 1.43 -1.98
C HIS A 143 -4.29 1.14 -2.24
N GLN A 144 -4.67 -0.08 -2.64
CA GLN A 144 -6.07 -0.49 -2.69
C GLN A 144 -6.65 -0.79 -1.31
N ASN A 145 -5.81 -0.95 -0.29
CA ASN A 145 -6.22 -1.22 1.08
C ASN A 145 -6.47 0.08 1.84
N VAL A 146 -7.71 0.26 2.31
CA VAL A 146 -8.12 1.42 3.10
C VAL A 146 -7.63 1.27 4.54
N LEU A 147 -7.14 2.34 5.13
CA LEU A 147 -6.71 2.35 6.53
C LEU A 147 -7.82 2.81 7.47
N THR A 148 -7.89 2.23 8.66
CA THR A 148 -8.76 2.73 9.73
C THR A 148 -8.41 4.16 10.11
N PRO A 149 -9.36 4.96 10.63
CA PRO A 149 -9.07 6.32 11.11
C PRO A 149 -7.96 6.39 12.17
N HIS A 150 -7.81 5.32 12.98
CA HIS A 150 -6.72 5.21 13.95
C HIS A 150 -5.37 5.07 13.23
N SER A 151 -5.25 4.14 12.32
CA SER A 151 -4.01 3.84 11.60
C SER A 151 -3.53 4.99 10.73
N ARG A 152 -4.45 5.78 10.15
CA ARG A 152 -4.09 7.00 9.41
C ARG A 152 -3.29 7.99 10.25
N LYS A 153 -3.60 8.11 11.55
CA LYS A 153 -2.87 8.99 12.48
C LYS A 153 -1.46 8.49 12.77
N LEU A 154 -1.24 7.18 12.70
CA LEU A 154 0.07 6.55 12.88
C LEU A 154 0.94 6.61 11.61
N LEU A 155 0.29 6.70 10.45
CA LEU A 155 0.96 6.68 9.14
C LEU A 155 1.02 8.07 8.50
N ARG A 156 1.23 9.12 9.32
CA ARG A 156 1.45 10.46 8.83
C ARG A 156 2.87 10.63 8.35
N ILE A 157 3.02 11.12 7.14
CA ILE A 157 4.32 11.45 6.56
C ILE A 157 4.62 12.94 6.66
N ILE A 158 5.90 13.28 6.78
CA ILE A 158 6.39 14.65 6.82
C ILE A 158 7.38 14.91 5.70
N ALA A 159 7.16 15.97 4.94
CA ALA A 159 8.03 16.49 3.91
C ALA A 159 8.32 17.98 4.16
N HIS A 160 9.24 18.57 3.41
CA HIS A 160 9.53 20.02 3.50
C HIS A 160 8.31 20.91 3.24
N CYS A 161 7.32 20.41 2.50
CA CYS A 161 6.11 21.14 2.10
C CYS A 161 4.90 20.86 3.01
N GLY A 162 5.03 20.05 4.06
CA GLY A 162 3.94 19.82 5.01
C GLY A 162 3.85 18.40 5.57
N ILE A 163 2.74 18.18 6.29
CA ILE A 163 2.38 16.87 6.87
C ILE A 163 1.15 16.34 6.15
N TYR A 164 1.22 15.08 5.79
CA TYR A 164 0.17 14.39 5.06
C TYR A 164 -0.19 13.10 5.79
N GLU A 165 -1.41 12.68 5.65
CA GLU A 165 -1.94 11.47 6.26
C GLU A 165 -2.21 10.44 5.16
N ASP A 166 -1.65 9.24 5.30
CA ASP A 166 -1.95 8.12 4.43
C ASP A 166 -3.39 7.64 4.67
N LEU A 167 -4.23 7.67 3.66
CA LEU A 167 -5.59 7.12 3.67
C LEU A 167 -5.61 5.65 3.27
N ARG A 168 -4.56 5.21 2.61
CA ARG A 168 -4.35 3.88 2.05
C ARG A 168 -3.03 3.31 2.56
N MET A 169 -2.91 1.99 2.59
CA MET A 169 -1.69 1.31 3.05
C MET A 169 -0.48 1.74 2.22
N PRO A 170 0.53 2.41 2.81
CA PRO A 170 1.75 2.78 2.11
C PRO A 170 2.70 1.60 1.93
N PHE A 171 3.67 1.77 1.04
CA PHE A 171 4.81 0.88 0.92
C PHE A 171 5.76 1.06 2.11
N GLY A 172 6.41 -0.04 2.54
CA GLY A 172 7.43 -0.02 3.59
C GLY A 172 6.93 -0.37 4.99
N ILE A 173 5.63 -0.59 5.17
CA ILE A 173 5.07 -1.15 6.41
C ILE A 173 5.30 -2.66 6.44
N THR A 174 5.87 -3.17 7.54
CA THR A 174 6.22 -4.58 7.70
C THR A 174 5.04 -5.52 7.47
N ASN A 175 3.84 -5.15 7.94
CA ASN A 175 2.65 -5.98 7.84
C ASN A 175 1.89 -5.86 6.50
N ALA A 176 2.27 -4.93 5.61
CA ALA A 176 1.56 -4.71 4.36
C ALA A 176 1.43 -5.97 3.48
N PRO A 177 2.49 -6.79 3.29
CA PRO A 177 2.38 -8.04 2.52
C PRO A 177 1.41 -9.05 3.15
N SER A 178 1.45 -9.21 4.47
CA SER A 178 0.58 -10.15 5.20
C SER A 178 -0.88 -9.75 5.12
N HIS A 179 -1.18 -8.47 5.31
CA HIS A 179 -2.54 -7.93 5.13
C HIS A 179 -3.05 -8.12 3.71
N TYR A 180 -2.22 -7.78 2.72
CA TYR A 180 -2.59 -7.95 1.32
C TYR A 180 -2.87 -9.42 0.97
N GLN A 181 -2.01 -10.35 1.41
CA GLN A 181 -2.20 -11.77 1.18
C GLN A 181 -3.48 -12.31 1.82
N ARG A 182 -3.80 -11.88 3.05
CA ARG A 182 -5.05 -12.25 3.74
C ARG A 182 -6.27 -11.83 2.93
N ILE A 183 -6.26 -10.60 2.42
CA ILE A 183 -7.34 -10.09 1.58
C ILE A 183 -7.44 -10.86 0.27
N MET A 184 -6.32 -11.10 -0.38
CA MET A 184 -6.30 -11.90 -1.62
C MET A 184 -6.86 -13.30 -1.40
N ASN A 185 -6.53 -13.96 -0.28
CA ASN A 185 -7.08 -15.27 0.05
C ASN A 185 -8.59 -15.23 0.37
N THR A 186 -9.11 -14.09 0.80
CA THR A 186 -10.55 -13.89 1.01
C THR A 186 -11.28 -13.68 -0.32
N ILE A 187 -10.69 -12.89 -1.23
CA ILE A 187 -11.27 -12.60 -2.55
C ILE A 187 -11.15 -13.82 -3.47
N PHE A 188 -10.00 -14.48 -3.43
CA PHE A 188 -9.69 -15.66 -4.22
C PHE A 188 -9.46 -16.86 -3.28
N PRO A 189 -10.53 -17.41 -2.70
CA PRO A 189 -10.37 -18.58 -1.83
C PRO A 189 -9.74 -19.71 -2.63
N HIS A 190 -8.67 -20.26 -2.08
CA HIS A 190 -7.99 -21.40 -2.67
C HIS A 190 -8.99 -22.57 -2.82
N LYS A 191 -9.58 -22.73 -3.97
CA LYS A 191 -10.11 -24.02 -4.41
C LYS A 191 -8.92 -24.87 -4.87
N LEU A 192 -7.97 -25.09 -3.99
CA LEU A 192 -6.91 -26.06 -4.20
C LEU A 192 -7.42 -27.40 -3.70
N SER A 193 -7.60 -28.33 -4.65
CA SER A 193 -7.84 -29.75 -4.43
C SER A 193 -9.19 -30.18 -3.85
N GLU A 194 -10.27 -30.03 -4.60
CA GLU A 194 -11.29 -31.05 -4.68
C GLU A 194 -11.41 -31.47 -6.16
N GLY A 195 -10.44 -32.21 -6.62
CA GLY A 195 -10.37 -32.80 -7.92
C GLY A 195 -9.58 -34.07 -7.79
N GLY A 196 -10.26 -35.12 -7.28
CA GLY A 196 -9.83 -36.50 -7.46
C GLY A 196 -10.11 -36.96 -8.88
#